data_30beb01d047198d60becc06ae7f0cab7
#
_entry.id   30beb01d047198d60becc06ae7f0cab7
#
_cell.length_a   1.000
_cell.length_b   1.000
_cell.length_c   1.000
_cell.angle_alpha   90.00
_cell.angle_beta   90.00
_cell.angle_gamma   90.00
#
_symmetry.space_group_name_H-M   'P 1'
#
loop_
_entity.id
_entity.type
_entity.pdbx_description
1 polymer ?
#
loop_
_entity_poly.entity_id
_entity_poly.type
_entity_poly.pdbx_seq_one_letter_code
_entity_poly.pdbx_strand_id
1 'polypeptide(L)'
;MEKTVDQPIIADTSGLVSLVTDTDQNHDPATKAAARLAEVSRPIILPSDVLVETVNVLGKKSGHGTALKAAGELLRPGSQFILIETRPYLLRALENFKDQSPAVSLTDCIVMTIADDYDTKDIFGFDKQFADAGYTRIAPSTEWHEEA
;
A
#
# COMPACT_ATOMS: atom_id res chain seq x y z
N MET A 1 -24.57 6.70 11.34
CA MET A 1 -24.21 6.56 10.97
C MET A 1 -23.61 6.01 10.33
N GLU A 2 -23.42 5.97 9.85
CA GLU A 2 -23.07 5.42 9.19
C GLU A 2 -21.89 5.15 8.96
N LYS A 3 -21.49 4.56 9.03
CA LYS A 3 -20.38 4.26 8.97
C LYS A 3 -19.80 4.25 7.83
N THR A 4 -18.86 4.54 7.63
CA THR A 4 -18.38 4.59 6.48
C THR A 4 -17.78 3.43 6.19
N VAL A 5 -18.37 2.76 5.48
CA VAL A 5 -17.89 1.61 5.12
C VAL A 5 -16.75 1.62 4.39
N ASP A 6 -16.35 2.67 3.94
CA ASP A 6 -15.41 2.60 2.99
C ASP A 6 -14.16 3.19 3.32
N GLN A 7 -13.67 3.10 4.54
CA GLN A 7 -12.34 3.54 4.82
C GLN A 7 -11.38 2.80 3.92
N PRO A 8 -10.53 3.49 3.22
CA PRO A 8 -9.59 2.83 2.32
C PRO A 8 -8.44 2.21 3.08
N ILE A 9 -7.70 1.40 2.37
CA ILE A 9 -6.43 0.88 2.84
C ILE A 9 -5.37 1.57 1.98
N ILE A 10 -4.21 1.85 2.51
CA ILE A 10 -3.17 2.59 1.78
C ILE A 10 -2.11 1.61 1.29
N ALA A 11 -1.77 1.67 0.01
CA ALA A 11 -0.80 0.75 -0.55
C ALA A 11 0.62 1.16 -0.21
N ASP A 12 1.44 0.15 0.12
CA ASP A 12 2.86 0.28 0.25
C ASP A 12 3.52 -0.58 -0.83
N THR A 13 4.76 -0.27 -1.16
CA THR A 13 5.51 -0.98 -2.19
C THR A 13 5.57 -2.48 -1.94
N SER A 14 5.81 -2.89 -0.67
CA SER A 14 5.94 -4.31 -0.38
C SER A 14 4.67 -5.08 -0.72
N GLY A 15 3.51 -4.50 -0.46
CA GLY A 15 2.24 -5.15 -0.80
C GLY A 15 2.03 -5.27 -2.29
N LEU A 16 2.35 -4.21 -3.02
CA LEU A 16 2.16 -4.22 -4.47
C LEU A 16 3.12 -5.15 -5.18
N VAL A 17 4.39 -5.17 -4.76
CA VAL A 17 5.38 -6.09 -5.35
C VAL A 17 4.93 -7.53 -5.11
N SER A 18 4.47 -7.84 -3.91
CA SER A 18 3.98 -9.19 -3.60
C SER A 18 2.75 -9.53 -4.43
N LEU A 19 1.88 -8.57 -4.64
CA LEU A 19 0.65 -8.81 -5.40
C LEU A 19 0.93 -9.18 -6.86
N VAL A 20 1.90 -8.52 -7.48
CA VAL A 20 2.14 -8.71 -8.90
C VAL A 20 3.29 -9.67 -9.21
N THR A 21 3.96 -10.23 -8.20
CA THR A 21 5.08 -11.15 -8.41
C THR A 21 4.69 -12.51 -7.89
N ASP A 22 4.34 -13.43 -8.77
CA ASP A 22 3.80 -14.72 -8.38
C ASP A 22 4.80 -15.62 -7.68
N THR A 23 6.09 -15.31 -7.75
CA THR A 23 7.10 -16.08 -7.04
C THR A 23 7.44 -15.49 -5.68
N ASP A 24 6.83 -14.38 -5.31
CA ASP A 24 7.11 -13.75 -4.02
C ASP A 24 6.48 -14.55 -2.89
N GLN A 25 7.19 -14.67 -1.76
CA GLN A 25 6.68 -15.47 -0.66
C GLN A 25 5.36 -14.95 -0.09
N ASN A 26 5.06 -13.68 -0.27
CA ASN A 26 3.83 -13.10 0.22
C ASN A 26 2.77 -12.91 -0.87
N HIS A 27 2.98 -13.54 -2.02
CA HIS A 27 2.04 -13.39 -3.14
C HIS A 27 0.64 -13.87 -2.77
N ASP A 28 0.52 -15.03 -2.14
CA ASP A 28 -0.79 -15.57 -1.81
C ASP A 28 -1.56 -14.68 -0.82
N PRO A 29 -0.98 -14.26 0.31
CA PRO A 29 -1.71 -13.35 1.19
C PRO A 29 -2.04 -12.02 0.53
N ALA A 30 -1.15 -11.49 -0.33
CA ALA A 30 -1.46 -10.24 -1.03
C ALA A 30 -2.63 -10.41 -1.98
N THR A 31 -2.65 -11.51 -2.73
CA THR A 31 -3.71 -11.78 -3.68
C THR A 31 -5.05 -11.96 -2.97
N LYS A 32 -5.04 -12.71 -1.86
CA LYS A 32 -6.26 -12.92 -1.10
C LYS A 32 -6.77 -11.62 -0.49
N ALA A 33 -5.87 -10.79 0.02
CA ALA A 33 -6.26 -9.51 0.60
C ALA A 33 -6.87 -8.60 -0.46
N ALA A 34 -6.24 -8.51 -1.63
CA ALA A 34 -6.76 -7.66 -2.70
C ALA A 34 -8.15 -8.13 -3.15
N ALA A 35 -8.33 -9.45 -3.28
CA ALA A 35 -9.62 -9.99 -3.67
C ALA A 35 -10.69 -9.69 -2.62
N ARG A 36 -10.33 -9.84 -1.35
CA ARG A 36 -11.28 -9.57 -0.27
C ARG A 36 -11.68 -8.10 -0.22
N LEU A 37 -10.70 -7.22 -0.39
CA LEU A 37 -11.00 -5.78 -0.40
C LEU A 37 -11.92 -5.42 -1.56
N ALA A 38 -11.73 -6.05 -2.71
CA ALA A 38 -12.60 -5.81 -3.86
C ALA A 38 -14.03 -6.30 -3.57
N GLU A 39 -14.15 -7.46 -2.90
CA GLU A 39 -15.47 -8.00 -2.57
C GLU A 39 -16.25 -7.07 -1.67
N VAL A 40 -15.60 -6.42 -0.74
CA VAL A 40 -16.29 -5.53 0.20
C VAL A 40 -16.23 -4.07 -0.26
N SER A 41 -15.79 -3.83 -1.47
CA SER A 41 -15.73 -2.49 -2.07
C SER A 41 -14.88 -1.50 -1.27
N ARG A 42 -13.79 -2.00 -0.71
CA ARG A 42 -12.84 -1.13 -0.01
C ARG A 42 -11.75 -0.73 -0.98
N PRO A 43 -11.60 0.54 -1.28
CA PRO A 43 -10.58 0.95 -2.24
C PRO A 43 -9.18 0.92 -1.64
N ILE A 44 -8.20 0.74 -2.50
CA ILE A 44 -6.80 0.81 -2.11
C ILE A 44 -6.25 2.10 -2.70
N ILE A 45 -5.83 3.00 -1.83
CA ILE A 45 -5.22 4.26 -2.25
C ILE A 45 -3.80 3.96 -2.70
N LEU A 46 -3.43 4.42 -3.87
CA LEU A 46 -2.12 4.20 -4.46
C LEU A 46 -1.39 5.53 -4.52
N PRO A 47 -0.47 5.78 -3.59
CA PRO A 47 0.29 7.03 -3.62
C PRO A 47 1.22 7.04 -4.83
N SER A 48 1.34 8.18 -5.50
CA SER A 48 2.15 8.26 -6.71
C SER A 48 3.61 7.86 -6.48
N ASP A 49 4.19 8.20 -5.32
CA ASP A 49 5.56 7.81 -5.03
C ASP A 49 5.69 6.31 -4.84
N VAL A 50 4.68 5.67 -4.28
CA VAL A 50 4.66 4.22 -4.11
C VAL A 50 4.56 3.53 -5.47
N LEU A 51 3.77 4.09 -6.38
CA LEU A 51 3.70 3.54 -7.73
C LEU A 51 5.06 3.58 -8.40
N VAL A 52 5.76 4.71 -8.33
CA VAL A 52 7.08 4.84 -8.95
C VAL A 52 8.06 3.86 -8.35
N GLU A 53 8.09 3.75 -7.04
CA GLU A 53 8.99 2.82 -6.38
C GLU A 53 8.68 1.38 -6.77
N THR A 54 7.41 1.02 -6.83
CA THR A 54 6.98 -0.33 -7.21
C THR A 54 7.47 -0.68 -8.61
N VAL A 55 7.28 0.23 -9.55
CA VAL A 55 7.71 -0.01 -10.95
C VAL A 55 9.22 -0.16 -11.02
N ASN A 56 9.95 0.67 -10.27
CA ASN A 56 11.41 0.60 -10.26
C ASN A 56 11.90 -0.73 -9.66
N VAL A 57 11.29 -1.16 -8.58
CA VAL A 57 11.66 -2.44 -7.96
C VAL A 57 11.38 -3.60 -8.92
N LEU A 58 10.22 -3.58 -9.56
CA LEU A 58 9.85 -4.64 -10.49
C LEU A 58 10.78 -4.66 -11.70
N GLY A 59 11.17 -3.48 -12.18
CA GLY A 59 12.09 -3.41 -13.32
C GLY A 59 13.42 -4.08 -13.02
N LYS A 60 13.91 -3.90 -11.80
CA LYS A 60 15.18 -4.50 -11.42
C LYS A 60 15.04 -5.99 -11.15
N LYS A 61 13.95 -6.41 -10.56
CA LYS A 61 13.76 -7.81 -10.20
C LYS A 61 13.28 -8.68 -11.35
N SER A 62 12.39 -8.17 -12.16
CA SER A 62 11.69 -9.00 -13.14
C SER A 62 11.77 -8.47 -14.57
N GLY A 63 12.40 -7.35 -14.76
CA GLY A 63 12.61 -6.80 -16.10
C GLY A 63 11.59 -5.73 -16.48
N HIS A 64 11.96 -4.98 -17.48
CA HIS A 64 11.21 -3.81 -17.93
C HIS A 64 9.79 -4.16 -18.40
N GLY A 65 9.65 -5.23 -19.15
CA GLY A 65 8.34 -5.64 -19.66
C GLY A 65 7.35 -5.99 -18.56
N THR A 66 7.84 -6.72 -17.55
CA THR A 66 7.00 -7.09 -16.40
C THR A 66 6.59 -5.84 -15.62
N ALA A 67 7.53 -4.92 -15.42
CA ALA A 67 7.23 -3.69 -14.71
C ALA A 67 6.19 -2.85 -15.43
N LEU A 68 6.31 -2.76 -16.75
CA LEU A 68 5.36 -2.00 -17.55
C LEU A 68 3.97 -2.60 -17.50
N LYS A 69 3.90 -3.93 -17.58
CA LYS A 69 2.62 -4.62 -17.52
C LYS A 69 1.95 -4.40 -16.16
N ALA A 70 2.71 -4.49 -15.08
CA ALA A 70 2.19 -4.28 -13.74
C ALA A 70 1.67 -2.85 -13.57
N ALA A 71 2.43 -1.86 -14.09
CA ALA A 71 1.98 -0.47 -14.01
C ALA A 71 0.65 -0.28 -14.73
N GLY A 72 0.51 -0.90 -15.91
CA GLY A 72 -0.73 -0.82 -16.66
C GLY A 72 -1.91 -1.41 -15.92
N GLU A 73 -1.68 -2.53 -15.20
CA GLU A 73 -2.75 -3.15 -14.43
C GLU A 73 -3.14 -2.27 -13.23
N LEU A 74 -2.16 -1.72 -12.54
CA LEU A 74 -2.44 -0.90 -11.37
C LEU A 74 -3.17 0.39 -11.75
N LEU A 75 -2.87 0.93 -12.92
CA LEU A 75 -3.46 2.19 -13.36
C LEU A 75 -4.69 2.01 -14.24
N ARG A 76 -5.14 0.78 -14.43
CA ARG A 76 -6.29 0.54 -15.31
C ARG A 76 -7.53 1.26 -14.80
N PRO A 77 -8.25 1.97 -15.68
CA PRO A 77 -9.48 2.65 -15.27
C PRO A 77 -10.47 1.66 -14.64
N GLY A 78 -11.06 2.05 -13.54
CA GLY A 78 -12.02 1.19 -12.86
C GLY A 78 -11.41 0.13 -11.97
N SER A 79 -10.07 0.11 -11.82
CA SER A 79 -9.46 -0.85 -10.91
C SER A 79 -9.75 -0.44 -9.47
N GLN A 80 -9.42 -1.33 -8.54
CA GLN A 80 -9.60 -1.03 -7.12
C GLN A 80 -8.52 -0.10 -6.56
N PHE A 81 -7.51 0.23 -7.38
CA PHE A 81 -6.44 1.11 -6.94
C PHE A 81 -6.74 2.53 -7.37
N ILE A 82 -6.69 3.46 -6.44
CA ILE A 82 -6.99 4.86 -6.71
C ILE A 82 -5.70 5.65 -6.56
N LEU A 83 -5.18 6.13 -7.68
CA LEU A 83 -3.93 6.90 -7.68
C LEU A 83 -4.16 8.28 -7.10
N ILE A 84 -3.32 8.68 -6.15
CA ILE A 84 -3.37 10.04 -5.63
C ILE A 84 -1.97 10.65 -5.65
N GLU A 85 -1.93 11.98 -5.72
CA GLU A 85 -0.67 12.71 -5.66
C GLU A 85 -0.16 12.78 -4.25
N THR A 86 1.15 12.60 -4.07
CA THR A 86 1.73 12.64 -2.73
C THR A 86 2.23 14.01 -2.32
N ARG A 87 2.33 14.94 -3.28
CA ARG A 87 2.84 16.26 -2.99
C ARG A 87 2.21 16.96 -1.80
N PRO A 88 0.89 16.92 -1.61
CA PRO A 88 0.29 17.60 -0.45
C PRO A 88 0.72 17.03 0.89
N TYR A 89 1.30 15.83 0.89
CA TYR A 89 1.66 15.15 2.14
C TYR A 89 3.13 15.26 2.49
N LEU A 90 3.95 15.82 1.57
CA LEU A 90 5.41 15.76 1.75
C LEU A 90 5.91 16.48 2.99
N LEU A 91 5.40 17.66 3.28
CA LEU A 91 5.90 18.41 4.43
C LEU A 91 5.58 17.70 5.75
N ARG A 92 4.38 17.15 5.87
CA ARG A 92 4.02 16.40 7.07
C ARG A 92 4.83 15.12 7.17
N ALA A 93 5.07 14.47 6.03
CA ALA A 93 5.88 13.25 6.03
C ALA A 93 7.31 13.53 6.45
N LEU A 94 7.88 14.67 6.02
CA LEU A 94 9.23 15.04 6.42
C LEU A 94 9.32 15.34 7.91
N GLU A 95 8.30 15.96 8.46
CA GLU A 95 8.26 16.21 9.90
C GLU A 95 8.27 14.89 10.67
N ASN A 96 7.46 13.93 10.20
CA ASN A 96 7.42 12.62 10.82
C ASN A 96 8.76 11.90 10.67
N PHE A 97 9.36 12.03 9.50
CA PHE A 97 10.61 11.34 9.18
C PHE A 97 11.76 11.77 10.09
N LYS A 98 11.76 13.01 10.53
CA LYS A 98 12.84 13.53 11.38
C LYS A 98 13.07 12.69 12.62
N ASP A 99 11.99 12.16 13.19
CA ASP A 99 12.08 11.47 14.45
C ASP A 99 12.04 9.94 14.33
N GLN A 100 12.15 9.43 13.12
CA GLN A 100 12.06 8.00 12.90
C GLN A 100 13.41 7.31 13.02
N SER A 101 13.38 6.00 13.25
CA SER A 101 14.59 5.19 13.24
C SER A 101 15.09 5.05 11.79
N PRO A 102 16.35 4.69 11.60
CA PRO A 102 16.91 4.54 10.25
C PRO A 102 16.21 3.49 9.39
N ALA A 103 15.45 2.58 10.00
CA ALA A 103 14.76 1.56 9.23
C ALA A 103 13.53 2.10 8.52
N VAL A 104 13.07 3.29 8.88
CA VAL A 104 11.85 3.87 8.32
C VAL A 104 12.22 4.87 7.24
N SER A 105 11.75 4.65 6.04
CA SER A 105 12.08 5.53 4.91
C SER A 105 11.10 6.70 4.82
N LEU A 106 11.44 7.68 4.02
CA LEU A 106 10.53 8.80 3.76
C LEU A 106 9.27 8.28 3.07
N THR A 107 9.38 7.31 2.17
CA THR A 107 8.21 6.72 1.52
C THR A 107 7.29 6.10 2.56
N ASP A 108 7.84 5.40 3.56
CA ASP A 108 7.03 4.85 4.65
C ASP A 108 6.28 5.96 5.38
N CYS A 109 6.94 7.09 5.61
CA CYS A 109 6.30 8.23 6.27
C CYS A 109 5.21 8.84 5.43
N ILE A 110 5.38 8.85 4.11
CA ILE A 110 4.33 9.32 3.20
C ILE A 110 3.10 8.42 3.33
N VAL A 111 3.30 7.11 3.33
CA VAL A 111 2.20 6.16 3.46
C VAL A 111 1.47 6.37 4.78
N MET A 112 2.22 6.52 5.87
CA MET A 112 1.63 6.75 7.19
C MET A 112 0.85 8.06 7.25
N THR A 113 1.39 9.11 6.65
CA THR A 113 0.75 10.42 6.65
C THR A 113 -0.57 10.36 5.89
N ILE A 114 -0.59 9.66 4.76
CA ILE A 114 -1.81 9.50 3.99
C ILE A 114 -2.83 8.68 4.79
N ALA A 115 -2.37 7.62 5.46
CA ALA A 115 -3.26 6.80 6.26
C ALA A 115 -3.92 7.64 7.36
N ASP A 116 -3.14 8.47 8.04
CA ASP A 116 -3.67 9.34 9.07
C ASP A 116 -4.70 10.32 8.50
N ASP A 117 -4.42 10.85 7.32
CA ASP A 117 -5.33 11.80 6.69
C ASP A 117 -6.68 11.15 6.32
N TYR A 118 -6.65 9.89 5.93
CA TYR A 118 -7.87 9.15 5.59
C TYR A 118 -8.46 8.45 6.82
N ASP A 119 -7.88 8.66 7.97
CA ASP A 119 -8.35 8.10 9.23
C ASP A 119 -8.42 6.57 9.17
N THR A 120 -7.40 5.97 8.61
CA THR A 120 -7.30 4.53 8.55
C THR A 120 -5.97 4.07 9.15
N LYS A 121 -5.95 2.85 9.69
CA LYS A 121 -4.73 2.26 10.19
C LYS A 121 -4.27 1.11 9.30
N ASP A 122 -5.00 0.82 8.25
CA ASP A 122 -4.74 -0.38 7.45
C ASP A 122 -3.83 -0.09 6.27
N ILE A 123 -2.74 -0.84 6.18
CA ILE A 123 -1.74 -0.69 5.12
C ILE A 123 -1.68 -1.97 4.30
N PHE A 124 -1.74 -1.83 2.98
CA PHE A 124 -1.58 -2.94 2.07
C PHE A 124 -0.09 -3.15 1.87
N GLY A 125 0.54 -3.79 2.83
CA GLY A 125 1.98 -4.01 2.84
C GLY A 125 2.38 -4.99 3.91
N PHE A 126 3.64 -5.41 3.89
CA PHE A 126 4.13 -6.45 4.79
C PHE A 126 5.25 -5.97 5.70
N ASP A 127 5.76 -4.77 5.49
CA ASP A 127 6.94 -4.31 6.22
C ASP A 127 6.64 -4.07 7.70
N LYS A 128 7.52 -4.57 8.54
CA LYS A 128 7.34 -4.55 9.96
C LYS A 128 7.24 -3.15 10.57
N GLN A 129 7.91 -2.18 9.99
CA GLN A 129 7.90 -0.83 10.54
C GLN A 129 6.51 -0.23 10.63
N PHE A 130 5.58 -0.66 9.79
CA PHE A 130 4.22 -0.15 9.91
C PHE A 130 3.56 -0.68 11.18
N ALA A 131 3.74 -1.96 11.48
CA ALA A 131 3.20 -2.53 12.72
C ALA A 131 3.83 -1.87 13.94
N ASP A 132 5.13 -1.62 13.88
CA ASP A 132 5.85 -0.98 14.99
C ASP A 132 5.34 0.44 15.23
N ALA A 133 4.84 1.09 14.20
CA ALA A 133 4.33 2.45 14.32
C ALA A 133 2.82 2.51 14.62
N GLY A 134 2.19 1.37 14.83
CA GLY A 134 0.77 1.33 15.22
C GLY A 134 -0.22 1.12 14.10
N TYR A 135 0.26 0.77 12.90
CA TYR A 135 -0.62 0.51 11.77
C TYR A 135 -0.83 -1.00 11.61
N THR A 136 -1.92 -1.36 10.94
CA THR A 136 -2.23 -2.77 10.70
C THR A 136 -1.82 -3.11 9.28
N ARG A 137 -0.95 -4.08 9.12
CA ARG A 137 -0.48 -4.47 7.80
C ARG A 137 -1.15 -5.76 7.36
N ILE A 138 -1.11 -6.04 6.06
CA ILE A 138 -1.59 -7.31 5.58
C ILE A 138 -0.64 -8.34 6.11
N ALA A 139 -1.16 -9.38 6.73
CA ALA A 139 -0.34 -10.46 7.19
C ALA A 139 -1.11 -11.73 7.06
N PRO A 140 -0.45 -12.82 7.06
CA PRO A 140 -1.15 -14.08 7.03
C PRO A 140 -2.14 -14.06 8.13
N SER A 141 -3.30 -14.27 7.77
CA SER A 141 -4.38 -14.50 8.61
C SER A 141 -4.99 -13.45 9.46
N THR A 142 -4.43 -12.75 10.29
CA THR A 142 -5.25 -12.09 11.22
C THR A 142 -4.91 -10.70 11.61
N GLU A 143 -3.89 -10.13 11.02
CA GLU A 143 -3.48 -8.83 11.49
C GLU A 143 -4.43 -7.72 11.09
N TRP A 144 -5.04 -7.79 9.94
CA TRP A 144 -5.95 -6.73 9.53
C TRP A 144 -7.38 -7.23 9.56
N HIS A 145 -8.29 -6.29 9.84
CA HIS A 145 -9.63 -6.68 10.02
C HIS A 145 -10.42 -6.51 8.81
N GLU A 146 -11.14 -7.55 8.44
CA GLU A 146 -12.01 -7.40 7.40
C GLU A 146 -13.32 -7.40 8.01
N GLU A 147 -13.73 -6.77 8.82
CA GLU A 147 -14.82 -6.75 9.46
C GLU A 147 -15.95 -6.66 8.79
N ALA A 148 -16.65 -7.26 8.97
CA ALA A 148 -17.74 -7.26 8.13
C ALA A 148 -18.74 -6.31 8.41
#